data_4f39894ebb0b19d63d61b7096f3ab6db
#
_entry.id   4f39894ebb0b19d63d61b7096f3ab6db
#
_cell.length_a   1.000
_cell.length_b   1.000
_cell.length_c   1.000
_cell.angle_alpha   90.00
_cell.angle_beta   90.00
_cell.angle_gamma   90.00
#
_symmetry.space_group_name_H-M   'P 1'
#
loop_
_entity.id
_entity.type
_entity.pdbx_description
1 polymer ?
#
loop_
_entity_poly.entity_id
_entity_poly.type
_entity_poly.pdbx_seq_one_letter_code
_entity_poly.pdbx_strand_id
1 'polypeptide(L)'
;YENALHTIEQYLEENRDFDKKDETPYFEYQRTFTGLWVSIGLLACYVTTKTGNNFPLIVNAYGSSAFHILHGELYRTVTSLMLHANALHLSGNILGIAIFGTAVCTTTGWGAGWLMILVTGIVGNLLNAILYKTGHLSIGASTAIFGAIGILAAHQFFKKLGLPGQRIRAWLPLAGGITLLGILGSGEFVDLTAHLFGFMAGIVTGALYAILVKGPIS
;
A
#
# COMPACT_ATOMS: atom_id res chain seq x y z
N TYR A 1 -60.42 3.71 -9.02
CA TYR A 1 -59.40 3.71 -10.06
C TYR A 1 -58.52 4.97 -9.93
N GLU A 2 -59.11 6.17 -9.78
CA GLU A 2 -58.38 7.44 -9.66
C GLU A 2 -57.46 7.50 -8.42
N ASN A 3 -57.90 7.00 -7.26
CA ASN A 3 -57.10 6.96 -6.04
C ASN A 3 -55.87 6.06 -6.19
N ALA A 4 -55.95 4.94 -6.94
CA ALA A 4 -54.84 4.05 -7.17
C ALA A 4 -53.79 4.68 -8.11
N LEU A 5 -54.21 5.40 -9.14
CA LEU A 5 -53.33 6.17 -10.03
C LEU A 5 -52.60 7.27 -9.28
N HIS A 6 -53.28 8.04 -8.46
CA HIS A 6 -52.66 9.08 -7.65
C HIS A 6 -51.61 8.53 -6.67
N THR A 7 -51.89 7.37 -6.04
CA THR A 7 -50.90 6.73 -5.14
C THR A 7 -49.67 6.23 -5.90
N ILE A 8 -49.83 5.72 -7.15
CA ILE A 8 -48.72 5.32 -7.99
C ILE A 8 -47.90 6.53 -8.44
N GLU A 9 -48.54 7.61 -8.84
CA GLU A 9 -47.86 8.84 -9.25
C GLU A 9 -47.05 9.44 -8.07
N GLN A 10 -47.64 9.48 -6.89
CA GLN A 10 -46.97 9.94 -5.68
C GLN A 10 -45.78 9.07 -5.34
N TYR A 11 -45.90 7.73 -5.43
CA TYR A 11 -44.80 6.81 -5.22
C TYR A 11 -43.67 7.01 -6.23
N LEU A 12 -43.99 7.20 -7.51
CA LEU A 12 -43.00 7.43 -8.57
C LEU A 12 -42.32 8.79 -8.41
N GLU A 13 -43.04 9.80 -7.89
CA GLU A 13 -42.46 11.12 -7.66
C GLU A 13 -41.53 11.13 -6.44
N GLU A 14 -41.92 10.46 -5.34
CA GLU A 14 -41.09 10.28 -4.15
C GLU A 14 -39.84 9.46 -4.43
N ASN A 15 -39.89 8.51 -5.37
CA ASN A 15 -38.78 7.65 -5.73
C ASN A 15 -38.01 8.06 -7.01
N ARG A 16 -38.41 9.19 -7.65
CA ARG A 16 -37.73 9.69 -8.87
C ARG A 16 -36.23 9.90 -8.70
N ASP A 17 -35.78 10.26 -7.51
CA ASP A 17 -34.39 10.51 -7.20
C ASP A 17 -33.66 9.27 -6.61
N PHE A 18 -34.40 8.18 -6.36
CA PHE A 18 -33.81 6.93 -5.85
C PHE A 18 -32.94 6.28 -6.91
N ASP A 19 -33.40 6.25 -8.17
CA ASP A 19 -32.62 5.71 -9.30
C ASP A 19 -31.44 6.61 -9.70
N LYS A 20 -31.48 7.92 -9.39
CA LYS A 20 -30.37 8.85 -9.65
C LYS A 20 -29.27 8.79 -8.60
N LYS A 21 -29.54 8.21 -7.40
CA LYS A 21 -28.55 8.11 -6.33
C LYS A 21 -27.55 6.97 -6.51
N ASP A 22 -27.83 6.02 -7.40
CA ASP A 22 -26.98 4.84 -7.62
C ASP A 22 -26.07 4.94 -8.86
N GLU A 23 -26.03 6.06 -9.57
CA GLU A 23 -24.93 6.34 -10.51
C GLU A 23 -23.66 6.84 -9.78
N THR A 24 -23.34 6.28 -8.62
CA THR A 24 -21.95 6.25 -8.22
C THR A 24 -21.23 5.42 -9.26
N PRO A 25 -20.18 5.94 -9.93
CA PRO A 25 -19.46 5.13 -10.90
C PRO A 25 -19.05 3.84 -10.18
N TYR A 26 -19.64 2.73 -10.61
CA TYR A 26 -19.28 1.39 -10.17
C TYR A 26 -17.80 1.28 -10.52
N PHE A 27 -16.93 1.53 -9.55
CA PHE A 27 -15.55 1.10 -9.68
C PHE A 27 -15.62 -0.42 -9.69
N GLU A 28 -15.62 -0.98 -10.89
CA GLU A 28 -15.56 -2.40 -11.11
C GLU A 28 -14.28 -2.88 -10.41
N TYR A 29 -14.44 -3.51 -9.23
CA TYR A 29 -13.34 -4.07 -8.48
C TYR A 29 -12.66 -5.11 -9.37
N GLN A 30 -11.57 -4.72 -10.01
CA GLN A 30 -10.82 -5.62 -10.87
C GLN A 30 -10.21 -6.71 -10.00
N ARG A 31 -10.79 -7.91 -10.05
CA ARG A 31 -10.16 -9.07 -9.42
C ARG A 31 -8.79 -9.26 -10.03
N THR A 32 -7.75 -9.23 -9.21
CA THR A 32 -6.38 -9.39 -9.67
C THR A 32 -5.67 -10.49 -8.87
N PHE A 33 -4.93 -11.33 -9.57
CA PHE A 33 -4.05 -12.34 -8.98
C PHE A 33 -2.59 -11.88 -8.98
N THR A 34 -2.32 -10.60 -9.28
CA THR A 34 -0.96 -10.08 -9.41
C THR A 34 -0.18 -10.15 -8.10
N GLY A 35 -0.84 -10.07 -6.94
CA GLY A 35 -0.22 -10.32 -5.63
C GLY A 35 0.39 -11.71 -5.51
N LEU A 36 -0.26 -12.74 -6.09
CA LEU A 36 0.29 -14.10 -6.13
C LEU A 36 1.58 -14.16 -6.95
N TRP A 37 1.61 -13.52 -8.12
CA TRP A 37 2.80 -13.50 -8.97
C TRP A 37 3.98 -12.80 -8.31
N VAL A 38 3.74 -11.68 -7.63
CA VAL A 38 4.77 -10.98 -6.84
C VAL A 38 5.26 -11.86 -5.69
N SER A 39 4.35 -12.56 -4.99
CA SER A 39 4.70 -13.50 -3.93
C SER A 39 5.56 -14.67 -4.43
N ILE A 40 5.23 -15.23 -5.61
CA ILE A 40 6.05 -16.25 -6.27
C ILE A 40 7.43 -15.70 -6.62
N GLY A 41 7.52 -14.46 -7.12
CA GLY A 41 8.78 -13.78 -7.40
C GLY A 41 9.64 -13.62 -6.14
N LEU A 42 9.06 -13.21 -5.02
CA LEU A 42 9.77 -13.11 -3.73
C LEU A 42 10.27 -14.48 -3.24
N LEU A 43 9.44 -15.51 -3.36
CA LEU A 43 9.84 -16.89 -3.00
C LEU A 43 11.00 -17.37 -3.88
N ALA A 44 10.95 -17.15 -5.20
CA ALA A 44 12.00 -17.49 -6.12
C ALA A 44 13.32 -16.76 -5.78
N CYS A 45 13.25 -15.45 -5.51
CA CYS A 45 14.41 -14.67 -5.04
C CYS A 45 14.97 -15.21 -3.73
N TYR A 46 14.10 -15.56 -2.79
CA TYR A 46 14.55 -16.14 -1.51
C TYR A 46 15.27 -17.47 -1.70
N VAL A 47 14.69 -18.39 -2.47
CA VAL A 47 15.31 -19.70 -2.73
C VAL A 47 16.66 -19.52 -3.41
N THR A 48 16.75 -18.70 -4.46
CA THR A 48 17.99 -18.48 -5.21
C THR A 48 19.08 -17.81 -4.38
N THR A 49 18.72 -16.83 -3.55
CA THR A 49 19.69 -16.12 -2.69
C THR A 49 20.14 -16.92 -1.48
N LYS A 50 19.35 -17.89 -1.03
CA LYS A 50 19.70 -18.80 0.08
C LYS A 50 20.44 -20.05 -0.38
N THR A 51 20.45 -20.35 -1.68
CA THR A 51 21.19 -21.49 -2.23
C THR A 51 22.70 -21.17 -2.22
N GLY A 52 23.44 -21.94 -1.49
CA GLY A 52 24.89 -21.73 -1.26
C GLY A 52 25.18 -20.77 -0.09
N ASN A 53 26.47 -20.61 0.22
CA ASN A 53 26.91 -19.82 1.39
C ASN A 53 27.14 -18.34 1.11
N ASN A 54 26.56 -17.82 0.02
CA ASN A 54 26.81 -16.46 -0.47
C ASN A 54 25.81 -15.39 0.02
N PHE A 55 24.82 -15.77 0.84
CA PHE A 55 23.78 -14.84 1.28
C PHE A 55 24.31 -13.55 1.93
N PRO A 56 25.34 -13.60 2.84
CA PRO A 56 25.90 -12.37 3.39
C PRO A 56 26.51 -11.44 2.34
N LEU A 57 27.15 -11.99 1.31
CA LEU A 57 27.70 -11.20 0.19
C LEU A 57 26.59 -10.56 -0.64
N ILE A 58 25.51 -11.29 -0.90
CA ILE A 58 24.34 -10.79 -1.62
C ILE A 58 23.68 -9.64 -0.84
N VAL A 59 23.48 -9.79 0.47
CA VAL A 59 22.93 -8.73 1.33
C VAL A 59 23.84 -7.51 1.34
N ASN A 60 25.13 -7.68 1.41
CA ASN A 60 26.09 -6.58 1.36
C ASN A 60 26.08 -5.86 -0.01
N ALA A 61 25.89 -6.58 -1.11
CA ALA A 61 25.89 -6.02 -2.46
C ALA A 61 24.54 -5.37 -2.84
N TYR A 62 23.40 -5.90 -2.37
CA TYR A 62 22.05 -5.53 -2.85
C TYR A 62 21.10 -5.04 -1.75
N GLY A 63 21.47 -5.13 -0.48
CA GLY A 63 20.70 -4.62 0.64
C GLY A 63 20.67 -3.10 0.68
N SER A 64 19.64 -2.53 1.33
CA SER A 64 19.46 -1.08 1.53
C SER A 64 20.49 -0.55 2.51
N SER A 65 21.70 -0.30 2.02
CA SER A 65 22.79 0.32 2.78
C SER A 65 22.70 1.84 2.66
N ALA A 66 22.53 2.52 3.79
CA ALA A 66 22.42 3.97 3.84
C ALA A 66 23.64 4.65 3.19
N PHE A 67 24.86 4.19 3.53
CA PHE A 67 26.09 4.71 2.96
C PHE A 67 26.13 4.59 1.43
N HIS A 68 25.89 3.42 0.88
CA HIS A 68 26.01 3.16 -0.55
C HIS A 68 24.90 3.88 -1.35
N ILE A 69 23.67 3.92 -0.83
CA ILE A 69 22.56 4.65 -1.47
C ILE A 69 22.92 6.13 -1.61
N LEU A 70 23.46 6.76 -0.55
CA LEU A 70 23.84 8.17 -0.58
C LEU A 70 25.08 8.46 -1.45
N HIS A 71 25.84 7.43 -1.82
CA HIS A 71 26.96 7.52 -2.76
C HIS A 71 26.59 7.08 -4.18
N GLY A 72 25.27 7.01 -4.48
CA GLY A 72 24.76 6.83 -5.85
C GLY A 72 24.28 5.43 -6.20
N GLU A 73 24.41 4.43 -5.31
CA GLU A 73 23.92 3.07 -5.57
C GLU A 73 22.39 2.96 -5.32
N LEU A 74 21.61 3.80 -6.02
CA LEU A 74 20.15 3.92 -5.84
C LEU A 74 19.38 2.61 -6.11
N TYR A 75 19.94 1.70 -6.94
CA TYR A 75 19.32 0.40 -7.20
C TYR A 75 19.04 -0.40 -5.92
N ARG A 76 19.80 -0.15 -4.84
CA ARG A 76 19.63 -0.81 -3.54
C ARG A 76 18.29 -0.50 -2.89
N THR A 77 17.67 0.63 -3.22
CA THR A 77 16.32 0.97 -2.72
C THR A 77 15.25 0.01 -3.25
N VAL A 78 15.51 -0.63 -4.40
CA VAL A 78 14.64 -1.62 -5.03
C VAL A 78 15.09 -3.04 -4.70
N THR A 79 16.37 -3.36 -4.89
CA THR A 79 16.87 -4.74 -4.76
C THR A 79 16.73 -5.27 -3.34
N SER A 80 16.86 -4.41 -2.33
CA SER A 80 16.65 -4.76 -0.93
C SER A 80 15.25 -5.28 -0.63
N LEU A 81 14.23 -4.84 -1.38
CA LEU A 81 12.85 -5.30 -1.23
C LEU A 81 12.68 -6.79 -1.60
N MET A 82 13.59 -7.33 -2.41
CA MET A 82 13.56 -8.73 -2.83
C MET A 82 14.26 -9.68 -1.84
N LEU A 83 15.08 -9.15 -0.93
CA LEU A 83 15.90 -9.95 -0.02
C LEU A 83 15.18 -10.18 1.31
N HIS A 84 15.29 -11.40 1.86
CA HIS A 84 14.66 -11.75 3.14
C HIS A 84 15.62 -12.55 4.03
N ALA A 85 15.68 -12.18 5.31
CA ALA A 85 16.62 -12.76 6.26
C ALA A 85 16.34 -14.24 6.54
N ASN A 86 15.08 -14.62 6.67
CA ASN A 86 14.65 -15.98 6.96
C ASN A 86 13.22 -16.25 6.43
N ALA A 87 12.76 -17.49 6.53
CA ALA A 87 11.47 -17.92 6.03
C ALA A 87 10.28 -17.22 6.72
N LEU A 88 10.39 -16.91 8.01
CA LEU A 88 9.35 -16.21 8.75
C LEU A 88 9.19 -14.76 8.25
N HIS A 89 10.31 -14.06 8.02
CA HIS A 89 10.32 -12.73 7.43
C HIS A 89 9.69 -12.73 6.03
N LEU A 90 10.05 -13.70 5.19
CA LEU A 90 9.46 -13.88 3.86
C LEU A 90 7.95 -14.14 3.96
N SER A 91 7.51 -15.06 4.82
CA SER A 91 6.10 -15.43 4.97
C SER A 91 5.24 -14.25 5.38
N GLY A 92 5.72 -13.43 6.31
CA GLY A 92 5.05 -12.18 6.71
C GLY A 92 4.91 -11.19 5.54
N ASN A 93 5.96 -11.05 4.73
CA ASN A 93 5.93 -10.18 3.55
C ASN A 93 5.02 -10.73 2.43
N ILE A 94 5.02 -12.05 2.18
CA ILE A 94 4.08 -12.68 1.23
C ILE A 94 2.63 -12.43 1.67
N LEU A 95 2.32 -12.64 2.94
CA LEU A 95 0.98 -12.37 3.48
C LEU A 95 0.61 -10.89 3.35
N GLY A 96 1.52 -9.98 3.67
CA GLY A 96 1.33 -8.54 3.53
C GLY A 96 1.05 -8.12 2.08
N ILE A 97 1.80 -8.65 1.12
CA ILE A 97 1.59 -8.42 -0.31
C ILE A 97 0.27 -9.01 -0.78
N ALA A 98 -0.06 -10.23 -0.36
CA ALA A 98 -1.31 -10.89 -0.73
C ALA A 98 -2.53 -10.09 -0.26
N ILE A 99 -2.49 -9.50 0.92
CA ILE A 99 -3.59 -8.70 1.49
C ILE A 99 -3.54 -7.27 0.98
N PHE A 100 -2.50 -6.51 1.33
CA PHE A 100 -2.45 -5.06 1.10
C PHE A 100 -2.11 -4.70 -0.34
N GLY A 101 -1.19 -5.44 -0.96
CA GLY A 101 -0.84 -5.26 -2.37
C GLY A 101 -2.04 -5.53 -3.28
N THR A 102 -2.77 -6.63 -3.04
CA THR A 102 -4.00 -6.92 -3.78
C THR A 102 -5.05 -5.85 -3.53
N ALA A 103 -5.27 -5.40 -2.29
CA ALA A 103 -6.24 -4.35 -1.97
C ALA A 103 -5.93 -3.01 -2.65
N VAL A 104 -4.66 -2.61 -2.76
CA VAL A 104 -4.27 -1.43 -3.56
C VAL A 104 -4.60 -1.66 -5.03
N CYS A 105 -4.18 -2.79 -5.61
CA CYS A 105 -4.40 -3.08 -7.03
C CYS A 105 -5.87 -3.19 -7.42
N THR A 106 -6.73 -3.73 -6.54
CA THR A 106 -8.19 -3.75 -6.78
C THR A 106 -8.80 -2.35 -6.75
N THR A 107 -8.21 -1.42 -6.03
CA THR A 107 -8.71 -0.05 -5.87
C THR A 107 -8.22 0.90 -6.97
N THR A 108 -6.97 0.73 -7.42
CA THR A 108 -6.26 1.66 -8.33
C THR A 108 -5.99 1.08 -9.71
N GLY A 109 -6.30 -0.21 -9.92
CA GLY A 109 -5.84 -0.97 -11.07
C GLY A 109 -4.44 -1.56 -10.81
N TRP A 110 -4.18 -2.75 -11.38
CA TRP A 110 -2.95 -3.50 -11.08
C TRP A 110 -1.66 -2.76 -11.49
N GLY A 111 -1.64 -2.07 -12.63
CA GLY A 111 -0.46 -1.34 -13.11
C GLY A 111 -0.11 -0.14 -12.22
N ALA A 112 -1.08 0.75 -11.98
CA ALA A 112 -0.90 1.89 -11.11
C ALA A 112 -0.63 1.46 -9.66
N GLY A 113 -1.34 0.45 -9.16
CA GLY A 113 -1.17 -0.07 -7.80
C GLY A 113 0.25 -0.56 -7.52
N TRP A 114 0.81 -1.41 -8.39
CA TRP A 114 2.19 -1.90 -8.20
C TRP A 114 3.23 -0.80 -8.38
N LEU A 115 3.02 0.14 -9.32
CA LEU A 115 3.91 1.28 -9.45
C LEU A 115 3.92 2.14 -8.18
N MET A 116 2.74 2.44 -7.62
CA MET A 116 2.61 3.21 -6.39
C MET A 116 3.29 2.49 -5.22
N ILE A 117 3.05 1.18 -5.05
CA ILE A 117 3.69 0.36 -4.00
C ILE A 117 5.21 0.38 -4.15
N LEU A 118 5.73 0.18 -5.36
CA LEU A 118 7.17 0.22 -5.63
C LEU A 118 7.77 1.59 -5.29
N VAL A 119 7.14 2.67 -5.75
CA VAL A 119 7.58 4.05 -5.46
C VAL A 119 7.64 4.32 -3.96
N THR A 120 6.63 3.87 -3.20
CA THR A 120 6.65 4.05 -1.74
C THR A 120 7.77 3.27 -1.06
N GLY A 121 8.10 2.07 -1.55
CA GLY A 121 9.26 1.30 -1.09
C GLY A 121 10.59 2.00 -1.38
N ILE A 122 10.76 2.52 -2.60
CA ILE A 122 11.95 3.28 -3.01
C ILE A 122 12.12 4.53 -2.14
N VAL A 123 11.07 5.34 -2.03
CA VAL A 123 11.08 6.58 -1.24
C VAL A 123 11.32 6.27 0.24
N GLY A 124 10.67 5.25 0.78
CA GLY A 124 10.87 4.83 2.17
C GLY A 124 12.31 4.43 2.47
N ASN A 125 12.92 3.60 1.62
CA ASN A 125 14.31 3.19 1.76
C ASN A 125 15.28 4.36 1.56
N LEU A 126 14.98 5.30 0.64
CA LEU A 126 15.79 6.49 0.44
C LEU A 126 15.75 7.44 1.65
N LEU A 127 14.56 7.70 2.21
CA LEU A 127 14.40 8.53 3.41
C LEU A 127 15.08 7.87 4.61
N ASN A 128 15.02 6.55 4.71
CA ASN A 128 15.72 5.80 5.74
C ASN A 128 17.24 5.95 5.61
N ALA A 129 17.76 5.88 4.39
CA ALA A 129 19.19 6.12 4.12
C ALA A 129 19.61 7.56 4.49
N ILE A 130 18.79 8.56 4.19
CA ILE A 130 19.04 9.97 4.56
C ILE A 130 19.06 10.14 6.08
N LEU A 131 18.18 9.45 6.81
CA LEU A 131 18.13 9.51 8.27
C LEU A 131 19.42 8.95 8.91
N TYR A 132 19.82 7.75 8.48
CA TYR A 132 20.93 7.03 9.11
C TYR A 132 22.30 7.45 8.60
N LYS A 133 22.40 7.92 7.37
CA LYS A 133 23.64 8.34 6.67
C LYS A 133 24.70 7.25 6.51
N THR A 134 25.03 6.54 7.59
CA THR A 134 26.03 5.45 7.61
C THR A 134 25.60 4.35 8.59
N GLY A 135 26.21 3.16 8.45
CA GLY A 135 26.08 2.10 9.46
C GLY A 135 24.74 1.39 9.52
N HIS A 136 23.84 1.65 8.54
CA HIS A 136 22.53 1.02 8.49
C HIS A 136 22.38 0.17 7.21
N LEU A 137 21.89 -1.05 7.39
CA LEU A 137 21.64 -2.01 6.31
C LEU A 137 20.33 -2.74 6.59
N SER A 138 19.35 -2.63 5.70
CA SER A 138 18.08 -3.32 5.83
C SER A 138 17.69 -4.08 4.55
N ILE A 139 16.83 -5.09 4.72
CA ILE A 139 16.29 -5.94 3.65
C ILE A 139 14.84 -6.30 3.94
N GLY A 140 14.03 -6.49 2.91
CA GLY A 140 12.64 -6.95 3.00
C GLY A 140 11.67 -6.07 2.24
N ALA A 141 10.58 -6.68 1.75
CA ALA A 141 9.51 -5.98 1.05
C ALA A 141 8.63 -5.12 1.98
N SER A 142 8.86 -5.18 3.28
CA SER A 142 7.98 -4.58 4.29
C SER A 142 7.85 -3.06 4.18
N THR A 143 8.90 -2.34 3.78
CA THR A 143 8.83 -0.89 3.49
C THR A 143 7.76 -0.58 2.44
N ALA A 144 7.70 -1.36 1.36
CA ALA A 144 6.69 -1.21 0.32
C ALA A 144 5.29 -1.68 0.77
N ILE A 145 5.21 -2.69 1.65
CA ILE A 145 3.95 -3.16 2.24
C ILE A 145 3.36 -2.09 3.17
N PHE A 146 4.17 -1.46 4.01
CA PHE A 146 3.72 -0.31 4.81
C PHE A 146 3.34 0.87 3.91
N GLY A 147 4.00 1.05 2.77
CA GLY A 147 3.57 1.96 1.71
C GLY A 147 2.16 1.62 1.20
N ALA A 148 1.87 0.36 0.91
CA ALA A 148 0.54 -0.08 0.50
C ALA A 148 -0.53 0.19 1.58
N ILE A 149 -0.22 -0.04 2.86
CA ILE A 149 -1.10 0.30 3.98
C ILE A 149 -1.36 1.81 4.02
N GLY A 150 -0.33 2.64 3.85
CA GLY A 150 -0.45 4.09 3.77
C GLY A 150 -1.34 4.57 2.62
N ILE A 151 -1.17 3.99 1.42
CA ILE A 151 -2.01 4.28 0.24
C ILE A 151 -3.48 3.99 0.54
N LEU A 152 -3.78 2.80 1.08
CA LEU A 152 -5.15 2.40 1.42
C LEU A 152 -5.75 3.29 2.51
N ALA A 153 -4.97 3.62 3.54
CA ALA A 153 -5.40 4.48 4.62
C ALA A 153 -5.78 5.88 4.12
N ALA A 154 -4.93 6.50 3.29
CA ALA A 154 -5.20 7.80 2.69
C ALA A 154 -6.39 7.75 1.73
N HIS A 155 -6.46 6.77 0.84
CA HIS A 155 -7.58 6.60 -0.08
C HIS A 155 -8.92 6.48 0.66
N GLN A 156 -8.99 5.64 1.69
CA GLN A 156 -10.19 5.47 2.50
C GLN A 156 -10.53 6.72 3.32
N PHE A 157 -9.51 7.45 3.81
CA PHE A 157 -9.69 8.73 4.49
C PHE A 157 -10.40 9.74 3.59
N PHE A 158 -9.86 9.99 2.40
CA PHE A 158 -10.45 10.96 1.46
C PHE A 158 -11.82 10.53 0.96
N LYS A 159 -12.04 9.21 0.73
CA LYS A 159 -13.34 8.68 0.34
C LYS A 159 -14.41 8.97 1.40
N LYS A 160 -14.12 8.75 2.67
CA LYS A 160 -15.08 8.95 3.77
C LYS A 160 -15.25 10.41 4.17
N LEU A 161 -14.19 11.23 4.00
CA LEU A 161 -14.24 12.65 4.31
C LEU A 161 -15.28 13.38 3.47
N GLY A 162 -15.50 12.95 2.22
CA GLY A 162 -16.52 13.49 1.32
C GLY A 162 -17.95 12.99 1.59
N LEU A 163 -18.18 12.07 2.56
CA LEU A 163 -19.50 11.54 2.87
C LEU A 163 -20.10 12.25 4.09
N PRO A 164 -21.38 12.68 4.03
CA PRO A 164 -22.06 13.31 5.17
C PRO A 164 -22.05 12.41 6.41
N GLY A 165 -21.73 12.97 7.58
CA GLY A 165 -21.74 12.25 8.86
C GLY A 165 -20.59 11.25 9.07
N GLN A 166 -19.66 11.08 8.12
CA GLN A 166 -18.60 10.10 8.22
C GLN A 166 -17.20 10.67 8.57
N ARG A 167 -17.09 11.97 8.85
CA ARG A 167 -15.80 12.64 9.11
C ARG A 167 -14.96 11.97 10.20
N ILE A 168 -15.58 11.59 11.34
CA ILE A 168 -14.87 10.90 12.44
C ILE A 168 -14.41 9.51 11.98
N ARG A 169 -15.27 8.77 11.26
CA ARG A 169 -14.94 7.44 10.74
C ARG A 169 -13.86 7.45 9.65
N ALA A 170 -13.61 8.62 9.03
CA ALA A 170 -12.53 8.77 8.05
C ALA A 170 -11.14 8.56 8.68
N TRP A 171 -10.96 8.84 9.97
CA TRP A 171 -9.69 8.66 10.67
C TRP A 171 -9.36 7.20 11.01
N LEU A 172 -10.36 6.29 11.03
CA LEU A 172 -10.16 4.89 11.40
C LEU A 172 -9.12 4.16 10.54
N PRO A 173 -9.07 4.32 9.19
CA PRO A 173 -8.04 3.66 8.37
C PRO A 173 -6.62 4.14 8.69
N LEU A 174 -6.45 5.44 8.98
CA LEU A 174 -5.15 6.00 9.40
C LEU A 174 -4.74 5.47 10.78
N ALA A 175 -5.66 5.47 11.74
CA ALA A 175 -5.42 4.89 13.06
C ALA A 175 -5.08 3.39 12.97
N GLY A 176 -5.80 2.63 12.14
CA GLY A 176 -5.51 1.21 11.87
C GLY A 176 -4.12 1.00 11.27
N GLY A 177 -3.73 1.84 10.31
CA GLY A 177 -2.39 1.80 9.72
C GLY A 177 -1.27 2.08 10.72
N ILE A 178 -1.45 3.07 11.60
CA ILE A 178 -0.52 3.39 12.69
C ILE A 178 -0.45 2.24 13.71
N THR A 179 -1.59 1.64 14.04
CA THR A 179 -1.63 0.48 14.95
C THR A 179 -0.88 -0.71 14.35
N LEU A 180 -1.07 -1.00 13.06
CA LEU A 180 -0.33 -2.05 12.36
C LEU A 180 1.17 -1.75 12.34
N LEU A 181 1.56 -0.50 12.13
CA LEU A 181 2.96 -0.08 12.21
C LEU A 181 3.55 -0.35 13.59
N GLY A 182 2.81 -0.05 14.66
CA GLY A 182 3.25 -0.31 16.04
C GLY A 182 3.38 -1.80 16.35
N ILE A 183 2.44 -2.63 15.89
CA ILE A 183 2.41 -4.07 16.20
C ILE A 183 3.40 -4.85 15.32
N LEU A 184 3.36 -4.63 14.01
CA LEU A 184 4.14 -5.39 13.03
C LEU A 184 5.48 -4.73 12.69
N GLY A 185 5.60 -3.43 12.97
CA GLY A 185 6.80 -2.64 12.68
C GLY A 185 7.87 -2.71 13.76
N SER A 186 7.56 -3.30 14.94
CA SER A 186 8.49 -3.38 16.08
C SER A 186 8.98 -4.80 16.31
N GLY A 187 10.30 -4.97 16.39
CA GLY A 187 10.96 -6.27 16.66
C GLY A 187 12.48 -6.15 16.54
N GLU A 188 13.24 -7.07 17.12
CA GLU A 188 14.71 -7.02 17.15
C GLU A 188 15.37 -6.97 15.76
N PHE A 189 14.70 -7.48 14.72
CA PHE A 189 15.21 -7.52 13.34
C PHE A 189 14.36 -6.71 12.35
N VAL A 190 13.58 -5.75 12.88
CA VAL A 190 12.63 -4.97 12.09
C VAL A 190 13.09 -3.53 11.97
N ASP A 191 13.17 -3.02 10.73
CA ASP A 191 13.49 -1.63 10.45
C ASP A 191 12.23 -0.75 10.57
N LEU A 192 11.90 -0.37 11.82
CA LEU A 192 10.72 0.46 12.11
C LEU A 192 10.74 1.79 11.35
N THR A 193 11.92 2.40 11.18
CA THR A 193 12.03 3.68 10.50
C THR A 193 11.79 3.57 9.00
N ALA A 194 12.29 2.51 8.35
CA ALA A 194 11.96 2.23 6.95
C ALA A 194 10.45 1.99 6.77
N HIS A 195 9.81 1.25 7.70
CA HIS A 195 8.36 1.04 7.69
C HIS A 195 7.58 2.33 7.84
N LEU A 196 8.00 3.21 8.78
CA LEU A 196 7.38 4.51 8.99
C LEU A 196 7.49 5.38 7.72
N PHE A 197 8.67 5.45 7.11
CA PHE A 197 8.86 6.23 5.88
C PHE A 197 8.09 5.64 4.70
N GLY A 198 8.02 4.32 4.57
CA GLY A 198 7.17 3.65 3.60
C GLY A 198 5.69 4.02 3.78
N PHE A 199 5.19 3.95 5.00
CA PHE A 199 3.82 4.32 5.34
C PHE A 199 3.52 5.80 5.04
N MET A 200 4.42 6.72 5.40
CA MET A 200 4.28 8.15 5.10
C MET A 200 4.28 8.43 3.60
N ALA A 201 5.21 7.81 2.85
CA ALA A 201 5.24 7.88 1.40
C ALA A 201 3.93 7.34 0.80
N GLY A 202 3.39 6.27 1.38
CA GLY A 202 2.09 5.70 1.02
C GLY A 202 0.93 6.66 1.25
N ILE A 203 0.89 7.36 2.37
CA ILE A 203 -0.14 8.38 2.65
C ILE A 203 -0.09 9.48 1.58
N VAL A 204 1.10 10.00 1.26
CA VAL A 204 1.25 11.05 0.26
C VAL A 204 0.81 10.56 -1.12
N THR A 205 1.27 9.38 -1.53
CA THR A 205 0.94 8.79 -2.84
C THR A 205 -0.56 8.48 -2.96
N GLY A 206 -1.17 7.91 -1.91
CA GLY A 206 -2.60 7.62 -1.86
C GLY A 206 -3.47 8.86 -1.85
N ALA A 207 -3.03 9.93 -1.17
CA ALA A 207 -3.69 11.23 -1.17
C ALA A 207 -3.65 11.87 -2.57
N LEU A 208 -2.48 11.89 -3.21
CA LEU A 208 -2.32 12.40 -4.58
C LEU A 208 -3.20 11.62 -5.56
N TYR A 209 -3.22 10.29 -5.48
CA TYR A 209 -4.10 9.47 -6.30
C TYR A 209 -5.57 9.82 -6.08
N ALA A 210 -6.01 9.95 -4.83
CA ALA A 210 -7.41 10.28 -4.50
C ALA A 210 -7.82 11.65 -5.06
N ILE A 211 -6.92 12.64 -5.05
CA ILE A 211 -7.17 13.98 -5.57
C ILE A 211 -7.19 13.98 -7.11
N LEU A 212 -6.21 13.33 -7.75
CA LEU A 212 -6.05 13.35 -9.22
C LEU A 212 -7.14 12.54 -9.94
N VAL A 213 -7.57 11.42 -9.36
CA VAL A 213 -8.55 10.52 -10.02
C VAL A 213 -9.99 10.94 -9.75
N LYS A 214 -10.28 11.54 -8.59
CA LYS A 214 -11.64 12.01 -8.26
C LYS A 214 -11.95 13.42 -8.71
N GLY A 215 -10.97 14.19 -9.17
CA GLY A 215 -11.12 15.63 -9.38
C GLY A 215 -11.24 16.41 -8.06
N PRO A 216 -11.25 17.75 -8.09
CA PRO A 216 -11.48 18.54 -6.89
C PRO A 216 -12.84 18.17 -6.29
N ILE A 217 -12.85 17.94 -4.99
CA ILE A 217 -14.07 17.70 -4.20
C ILE A 217 -14.91 18.98 -4.29
N SER A 218 -15.87 18.98 -5.20
CA SER A 218 -16.85 20.08 -5.37
C SER A 218 -17.95 19.96 -4.31
#